data_8327323043ebd7a6d20cfd3b90a6936f
#
_entry.id   8327323043ebd7a6d20cfd3b90a6936f
#
_cell.length_a   1.000
_cell.length_b   1.000
_cell.length_c   1.000
_cell.angle_alpha   90.00
_cell.angle_beta   90.00
_cell.angle_gamma   90.00
#
_symmetry.space_group_name_H-M   'P 1'
#
loop_
_entity.id
_entity.type
_entity.pdbx_description
1 polymer ?
#
loop_
_entity_poly.entity_id
_entity_poly.type
_entity_poly.pdbx_seq_one_letter_code
_entity_poly.pdbx_strand_id
1 'polypeptide(L)'
;MQPARQLLERVVRGDVVVGILATDHLWTDLVEIAARNGIDYLIVDMEHGAHDLSLVGEVCATGRRLGFPVLIRPRSNDYATLRLAIDLGCCGFLLASIETTADLDVVRDVIRMPPRGRRRPGGLGNRWVTSFDAETWRTTVEDHFIVMPQVETRLALENAAEIARHEITTCLAVGPYDLSAELGVCGEMRSPPMTDALARLKRVSDEAGKPMWMIGPKGDELVRAGWRFICIGEPTWILASALRKKSDEARGAG
;
A
#
# COMPACT_ATOMS: atom_id res chain seq x y z
N MET A 1 -15.67 0.36 6.81
CA MET A 1 -14.62 -0.29 5.96
C MET A 1 -13.93 -1.40 6.74
N GLN A 2 -14.68 -2.50 6.95
CA GLN A 2 -14.24 -3.62 7.82
C GLN A 2 -12.89 -4.26 7.41
N PRO A 3 -12.60 -4.56 6.12
CA PRO A 3 -11.34 -5.20 5.76
C PRO A 3 -10.11 -4.35 6.09
N ALA A 4 -10.18 -3.04 5.85
CA ALA A 4 -9.11 -2.11 6.21
C ALA A 4 -8.85 -2.07 7.72
N ARG A 5 -9.92 -2.00 8.52
CA ARG A 5 -9.83 -2.01 9.98
C ARG A 5 -9.15 -3.29 10.49
N GLN A 6 -9.57 -4.46 10.02
CA GLN A 6 -8.99 -5.74 10.43
C GLN A 6 -7.51 -5.85 10.03
N LEU A 7 -7.14 -5.38 8.84
CA LEU A 7 -5.76 -5.32 8.39
C LEU A 7 -4.91 -4.45 9.33
N LEU A 8 -5.37 -3.22 9.62
CA LEU A 8 -4.66 -2.30 10.52
C LEU A 8 -4.54 -2.85 11.95
N GLU A 9 -5.59 -3.47 12.49
CA GLU A 9 -5.55 -4.11 13.82
C GLU A 9 -4.46 -5.18 13.90
N ARG A 10 -4.28 -6.00 12.85
CA ARG A 10 -3.21 -7.01 12.78
C ARG A 10 -1.83 -6.37 12.68
N VAL A 11 -1.68 -5.36 11.82
CA VAL A 11 -0.42 -4.62 11.66
C VAL A 11 0.00 -3.96 12.97
N VAL A 12 -0.91 -3.31 13.67
CA VAL A 12 -0.64 -2.65 14.98
C VAL A 12 -0.28 -3.66 16.07
N ARG A 13 -0.88 -4.86 16.05
CA ARG A 13 -0.50 -5.95 16.98
C ARG A 13 0.90 -6.51 16.72
N GLY A 14 1.50 -6.21 15.57
CA GLY A 14 2.78 -6.76 15.14
C GLY A 14 2.68 -8.17 14.53
N ASP A 15 1.49 -8.56 14.07
CA ASP A 15 1.32 -9.81 13.31
C ASP A 15 2.11 -9.70 11.99
N VAL A 16 2.60 -10.83 11.49
CA VAL A 16 3.13 -10.87 10.12
C VAL A 16 1.96 -10.77 9.15
N VAL A 17 1.96 -9.71 8.35
CA VAL A 17 0.94 -9.39 7.35
C VAL A 17 1.59 -9.37 5.99
N VAL A 18 1.10 -10.21 5.07
CA VAL A 18 1.72 -10.48 3.77
C VAL A 18 0.81 -10.04 2.64
N GLY A 19 1.33 -9.23 1.73
CA GLY A 19 0.62 -8.79 0.55
C GLY A 19 1.39 -8.96 -0.76
N ILE A 20 0.72 -8.63 -1.85
CA ILE A 20 1.29 -8.58 -3.20
C ILE A 20 0.96 -7.24 -3.86
N LEU A 21 1.82 -6.81 -4.79
CA LEU A 21 1.68 -5.60 -5.59
C LEU A 21 1.45 -5.99 -7.05
N ALA A 22 0.25 -5.76 -7.58
CA ALA A 22 -0.10 -6.11 -8.96
C ALA A 22 0.22 -4.96 -9.90
N THR A 23 1.41 -4.98 -10.48
CA THR A 23 1.90 -4.00 -11.47
C THR A 23 1.58 -4.46 -12.89
N ASP A 24 2.09 -5.63 -13.30
CA ASP A 24 2.00 -6.07 -14.69
C ASP A 24 0.72 -6.86 -14.99
N HIS A 25 0.18 -7.55 -13.99
CA HIS A 25 -0.90 -8.51 -14.20
C HIS A 25 -2.00 -8.35 -13.16
N LEU A 26 -3.19 -8.00 -13.62
CA LEU A 26 -4.37 -7.81 -12.79
C LEU A 26 -5.57 -8.50 -13.42
N TRP A 27 -6.33 -9.27 -12.64
CA TRP A 27 -7.62 -9.84 -12.99
C TRP A 27 -8.44 -10.07 -11.71
N THR A 28 -9.73 -10.22 -11.84
CA THR A 28 -10.64 -10.29 -10.69
C THR A 28 -10.38 -11.49 -9.77
N ASP A 29 -10.08 -12.65 -10.36
CA ASP A 29 -9.84 -13.89 -9.59
C ASP A 29 -8.53 -13.88 -8.80
N LEU A 30 -7.61 -12.93 -9.11
CA LEU A 30 -6.40 -12.75 -8.32
C LEU A 30 -6.72 -12.49 -6.85
N VAL A 31 -7.80 -11.75 -6.58
CA VAL A 31 -8.24 -11.47 -5.20
C VAL A 31 -8.64 -12.76 -4.48
N GLU A 32 -9.38 -13.64 -5.15
CA GLU A 32 -9.77 -14.94 -4.57
C GLU A 32 -8.56 -15.87 -4.37
N ILE A 33 -7.68 -15.93 -5.36
CA ILE A 33 -6.45 -16.71 -5.30
C ILE A 33 -5.59 -16.24 -4.12
N ALA A 34 -5.38 -14.94 -4.01
CA ALA A 34 -4.61 -14.33 -2.92
C ALA A 34 -5.23 -14.66 -1.55
N ALA A 35 -6.51 -14.39 -1.36
CA ALA A 35 -7.21 -14.62 -0.10
C ALA A 35 -7.19 -16.10 0.34
N ARG A 36 -7.36 -17.05 -0.60
CA ARG A 36 -7.35 -18.48 -0.30
C ARG A 36 -5.97 -19.06 -0.02
N ASN A 37 -4.90 -18.35 -0.39
CA ASN A 37 -3.52 -18.81 -0.25
C ASN A 37 -2.69 -18.03 0.78
N GLY A 38 -3.35 -17.40 1.74
CA GLY A 38 -2.69 -16.78 2.88
C GLY A 38 -2.10 -15.39 2.62
N ILE A 39 -2.52 -14.74 1.54
CA ILE A 39 -2.23 -13.32 1.30
C ILE A 39 -3.28 -12.49 2.04
N ASP A 40 -2.84 -11.44 2.72
CA ASP A 40 -3.68 -10.62 3.59
C ASP A 40 -4.20 -9.36 2.90
N TYR A 41 -3.55 -8.88 1.85
CA TYR A 41 -3.96 -7.70 1.08
C TYR A 41 -3.36 -7.69 -0.33
N LEU A 42 -4.00 -6.94 -1.21
CA LEU A 42 -3.53 -6.65 -2.57
C LEU A 42 -3.34 -5.14 -2.73
N ILE A 43 -2.23 -4.72 -3.34
CA ILE A 43 -2.07 -3.37 -3.86
C ILE A 43 -2.20 -3.44 -5.39
N VAL A 44 -3.13 -2.68 -5.95
CA VAL A 44 -3.22 -2.47 -7.40
C VAL A 44 -2.32 -1.30 -7.75
N ASP A 45 -1.35 -1.56 -8.59
CA ASP A 45 -0.40 -0.55 -9.02
C ASP A 45 -0.90 0.17 -10.27
N MET A 46 -1.23 1.43 -10.10
CA MET A 46 -1.62 2.32 -11.19
C MET A 46 -0.50 3.31 -11.57
N GLU A 47 0.59 3.36 -10.82
CA GLU A 47 1.75 4.19 -11.11
C GLU A 47 2.53 3.61 -12.29
N HIS A 48 2.95 2.35 -12.19
CA HIS A 48 3.67 1.62 -13.23
C HIS A 48 2.79 0.68 -14.04
N GLY A 49 1.61 0.32 -13.53
CA GLY A 49 0.65 -0.56 -14.20
C GLY A 49 -0.30 0.19 -15.13
N ALA A 50 -0.52 -0.36 -16.33
CA ALA A 50 -1.45 0.18 -17.32
C ALA A 50 -2.84 -0.47 -17.21
N HIS A 51 -3.38 -0.54 -15.99
CA HIS A 51 -4.67 -1.18 -15.77
C HIS A 51 -5.85 -0.28 -16.16
N ASP A 52 -6.89 -0.90 -16.75
CA ASP A 52 -8.15 -0.24 -17.02
C ASP A 52 -8.91 0.05 -15.70
N LEU A 53 -9.50 1.24 -15.61
CA LEU A 53 -10.23 1.67 -14.41
C LEU A 53 -11.43 0.77 -14.10
N SER A 54 -12.09 0.22 -15.13
CA SER A 54 -13.21 -0.71 -14.95
C SER A 54 -12.75 -1.97 -14.25
N LEU A 55 -11.62 -2.53 -14.69
CA LEU A 55 -11.01 -3.71 -14.07
C LEU A 55 -10.60 -3.44 -12.62
N VAL A 56 -9.98 -2.29 -12.35
CA VAL A 56 -9.61 -1.90 -10.98
C VAL A 56 -10.85 -1.79 -10.09
N GLY A 57 -11.93 -1.21 -10.60
CA GLY A 57 -13.21 -1.12 -9.90
C GLY A 57 -13.82 -2.51 -9.60
N GLU A 58 -13.72 -3.47 -10.52
CA GLU A 58 -14.15 -4.86 -10.32
C GLU A 58 -13.31 -5.60 -9.28
N VAL A 59 -12.00 -5.41 -9.30
CA VAL A 59 -11.05 -5.97 -8.31
C VAL A 59 -11.37 -5.42 -6.91
N CYS A 60 -11.56 -4.11 -6.77
CA CYS A 60 -11.99 -3.50 -5.51
C CYS A 60 -13.35 -4.04 -5.05
N ALA A 61 -14.31 -4.21 -5.96
CA ALA A 61 -15.62 -4.77 -5.66
C ALA A 61 -15.54 -6.23 -5.21
N THR A 62 -14.65 -7.02 -5.80
CA THR A 62 -14.40 -8.42 -5.41
C THR A 62 -13.77 -8.47 -4.02
N GLY A 63 -12.74 -7.66 -3.75
CA GLY A 63 -12.15 -7.53 -2.42
C GLY A 63 -13.19 -7.19 -1.35
N ARG A 64 -14.06 -6.21 -1.63
CA ARG A 64 -15.13 -5.82 -0.69
C ARG A 64 -16.10 -6.97 -0.41
N ARG A 65 -16.51 -7.74 -1.43
CA ARG A 65 -17.41 -8.89 -1.25
C ARG A 65 -16.79 -10.01 -0.43
N LEU A 66 -15.49 -10.22 -0.56
CA LEU A 66 -14.74 -11.25 0.16
C LEU A 66 -14.23 -10.80 1.53
N GLY A 67 -14.40 -9.54 1.90
CA GLY A 67 -13.79 -8.98 3.11
C GLY A 67 -12.26 -8.90 3.01
N PHE A 68 -11.72 -8.82 1.80
CA PHE A 68 -10.29 -8.79 1.52
C PHE A 68 -9.83 -7.36 1.17
N PRO A 69 -8.79 -6.81 1.85
CA PRO A 69 -8.34 -5.44 1.60
C PRO A 69 -7.66 -5.29 0.23
N VAL A 70 -8.18 -4.38 -0.58
CA VAL A 70 -7.55 -3.95 -1.83
C VAL A 70 -7.16 -2.48 -1.68
N LEU A 71 -5.87 -2.18 -1.81
CA LEU A 71 -5.31 -0.84 -1.83
C LEU A 71 -4.97 -0.46 -3.28
N ILE A 72 -4.75 0.82 -3.52
CA ILE A 72 -4.29 1.33 -4.83
C ILE A 72 -3.01 2.13 -4.64
N ARG A 73 -2.03 1.94 -5.53
CA ARG A 73 -0.96 2.90 -5.75
C ARG A 73 -1.40 3.77 -6.93
N PRO A 74 -1.83 5.02 -6.70
CA PRO A 74 -2.37 5.87 -7.74
C PRO A 74 -1.28 6.37 -8.69
N ARG A 75 -1.67 6.82 -9.90
CA ARG A 75 -0.75 7.39 -10.91
C ARG A 75 -0.11 8.71 -10.49
N SER A 76 -0.80 9.45 -9.66
CA SER A 76 -0.34 10.73 -9.09
C SER A 76 -1.12 11.02 -7.82
N ASN A 77 -0.58 11.95 -7.02
CA ASN A 77 -1.17 12.36 -5.76
C ASN A 77 -2.07 13.61 -5.91
N ASP A 78 -2.48 13.96 -7.13
CA ASP A 78 -3.41 15.06 -7.32
C ASP A 78 -4.84 14.72 -6.86
N TYR A 79 -5.62 15.75 -6.52
CA TYR A 79 -6.96 15.61 -5.98
C TYR A 79 -7.90 14.78 -6.87
N ALA A 80 -7.84 14.97 -8.19
CA ALA A 80 -8.78 14.30 -9.11
C ALA A 80 -8.46 12.81 -9.24
N THR A 81 -7.18 12.46 -9.36
CA THR A 81 -6.71 11.08 -9.43
C THR A 81 -7.02 10.33 -8.14
N LEU A 82 -6.70 10.90 -6.98
CA LEU A 82 -6.98 10.28 -5.68
C LEU A 82 -8.48 10.12 -5.44
N ARG A 83 -9.29 11.13 -5.80
CA ARG A 83 -10.73 11.05 -5.69
C ARG A 83 -11.31 9.90 -6.51
N LEU A 84 -10.86 9.76 -7.75
CA LEU A 84 -11.29 8.66 -8.61
C LEU A 84 -10.92 7.30 -8.00
N ALA A 85 -9.70 7.16 -7.49
CA ALA A 85 -9.25 5.92 -6.85
C ALA A 85 -10.11 5.54 -5.63
N ILE A 86 -10.49 6.51 -4.79
CA ILE A 86 -11.44 6.24 -3.69
C ILE A 86 -12.80 5.80 -4.25
N ASP A 87 -13.27 6.43 -5.32
CA ASP A 87 -14.57 6.11 -5.93
C ASP A 87 -14.60 4.71 -6.58
N LEU A 88 -13.44 4.13 -6.92
CA LEU A 88 -13.31 2.72 -7.30
C LEU A 88 -13.55 1.77 -6.12
N GLY A 89 -13.47 2.25 -4.88
CA GLY A 89 -13.82 1.50 -3.67
C GLY A 89 -12.65 0.77 -3.02
N CYS A 90 -11.43 1.30 -3.14
CA CYS A 90 -10.25 0.77 -2.43
C CYS A 90 -10.32 0.98 -0.91
N CYS A 91 -9.48 0.26 -0.18
CA CYS A 91 -9.33 0.34 1.27
C CYS A 91 -8.24 1.34 1.73
N GLY A 92 -7.45 1.86 0.80
CA GLY A 92 -6.34 2.73 1.13
C GLY A 92 -5.41 2.97 -0.05
N PHE A 93 -4.35 3.73 0.21
CA PHE A 93 -3.34 4.10 -0.76
C PHE A 93 -1.94 3.70 -0.31
N LEU A 94 -1.13 3.21 -1.25
CA LEU A 94 0.33 3.31 -1.24
C LEU A 94 0.69 4.54 -2.09
N LEU A 95 1.28 5.56 -1.49
CA LEU A 95 1.50 6.86 -2.13
C LEU A 95 2.97 7.04 -2.48
N ALA A 96 3.30 6.91 -3.75
CA ALA A 96 4.64 7.22 -4.27
C ALA A 96 4.94 8.72 -4.16
N SER A 97 6.22 9.07 -4.12
CA SER A 97 6.70 10.47 -4.21
C SER A 97 6.07 11.44 -3.20
N ILE A 98 5.81 11.00 -1.97
CA ILE A 98 5.43 11.88 -0.86
C ILE A 98 6.70 12.43 -0.23
N GLU A 99 6.92 13.72 -0.36
CA GLU A 99 8.13 14.40 0.11
C GLU A 99 7.90 15.33 1.30
N THR A 100 6.67 15.83 1.44
CA THR A 100 6.32 16.80 2.48
C THR A 100 4.93 16.52 3.08
N THR A 101 4.63 17.19 4.19
CA THR A 101 3.28 17.17 4.77
C THR A 101 2.24 17.85 3.87
N ALA A 102 2.65 18.79 3.01
CA ALA A 102 1.74 19.44 2.06
C ALA A 102 1.18 18.43 1.03
N ASP A 103 1.95 17.42 0.64
CA ASP A 103 1.46 16.35 -0.23
C ASP A 103 0.39 15.53 0.47
N LEU A 104 0.56 15.27 1.77
CA LEU A 104 -0.42 14.57 2.59
C LEU A 104 -1.68 15.40 2.89
N ASP A 105 -1.56 16.73 2.92
CA ASP A 105 -2.73 17.62 3.03
C ASP A 105 -3.69 17.44 1.85
N VAL A 106 -3.17 17.26 0.64
CA VAL A 106 -4.00 16.94 -0.54
C VAL A 106 -4.73 15.61 -0.35
N VAL A 107 -4.03 14.60 0.15
CA VAL A 107 -4.61 13.27 0.42
C VAL A 107 -5.69 13.35 1.50
N ARG A 108 -5.43 14.07 2.60
CA ARG A 108 -6.43 14.35 3.65
C ARG A 108 -7.69 14.97 3.05
N ASP A 109 -7.51 15.99 2.22
CA ASP A 109 -8.61 16.75 1.62
C ASP A 109 -9.48 15.90 0.69
N VAL A 110 -8.89 14.88 0.07
CA VAL A 110 -9.62 13.92 -0.77
C VAL A 110 -10.40 12.89 0.06
N ILE A 111 -9.82 12.42 1.16
CA ILE A 111 -10.43 11.37 2.00
C ILE A 111 -11.55 11.94 2.85
N ARG A 112 -11.34 13.12 3.46
CA ARG A 112 -12.23 13.69 4.47
C ARG A 112 -13.26 14.65 3.89
N MET A 113 -14.48 14.57 4.39
CA MET A 113 -15.52 15.54 4.10
C MET A 113 -15.33 16.86 4.87
N PRO A 114 -15.91 17.97 4.38
CA PRO A 114 -15.92 19.22 5.14
C PRO A 114 -16.54 19.04 6.55
N PRO A 115 -16.05 19.74 7.56
CA PRO A 115 -14.98 20.75 7.52
C PRO A 115 -13.56 20.17 7.62
N ARG A 116 -13.38 18.85 7.74
CA ARG A 116 -12.10 18.17 7.97
C ARG A 116 -11.25 18.01 6.70
N GLY A 117 -11.86 18.12 5.54
CA GLY A 117 -11.26 18.02 4.22
C GLY A 117 -12.15 18.67 3.16
N ARG A 118 -12.00 18.26 1.92
CA ARG A 118 -12.70 18.86 0.76
C ARG A 118 -13.47 17.84 -0.07
N ARG A 119 -13.56 16.58 0.39
CA ARG A 119 -14.29 15.55 -0.33
C ARG A 119 -15.74 15.95 -0.50
N ARG A 120 -16.20 15.91 -1.74
CA ARG A 120 -17.62 16.13 -2.06
C ARG A 120 -18.36 14.80 -1.99
N PRO A 121 -19.51 14.73 -1.29
CA PRO A 121 -20.40 13.60 -1.37
C PRO A 121 -20.92 13.46 -2.79
N GLY A 122 -21.11 12.25 -3.27
CA GLY A 122 -21.67 11.96 -4.58
C GLY A 122 -20.88 10.94 -5.36
N GLY A 123 -21.52 10.48 -6.44
CA GLY A 123 -21.03 9.38 -7.26
C GLY A 123 -21.46 8.02 -6.71
N LEU A 124 -21.81 7.11 -7.62
CA LEU A 124 -22.12 5.72 -7.29
C LEU A 124 -20.88 4.90 -6.89
N GLY A 125 -19.70 5.51 -6.98
CA GLY A 125 -18.41 4.85 -6.77
C GLY A 125 -18.12 4.51 -5.34
N ASN A 126 -18.65 5.26 -4.37
CA ASN A 126 -18.40 4.90 -2.99
C ASN A 126 -19.35 3.84 -2.47
N ARG A 127 -18.89 2.63 -2.54
CA ARG A 127 -19.67 1.44 -2.20
C ARG A 127 -19.49 0.97 -0.76
N TRP A 128 -18.80 1.76 0.06
CA TRP A 128 -18.62 1.47 1.48
C TRP A 128 -19.75 1.98 2.36
N VAL A 129 -20.50 2.98 1.87
CA VAL A 129 -21.61 3.60 2.59
C VAL A 129 -22.89 3.51 1.80
N THR A 130 -24.02 3.41 2.49
CA THR A 130 -25.37 3.45 1.92
C THR A 130 -26.00 4.85 2.03
N SER A 131 -25.41 5.70 2.88
CA SER A 131 -25.79 7.10 3.07
C SER A 131 -24.54 7.99 3.05
N PHE A 132 -24.62 9.12 2.35
CA PHE A 132 -23.54 10.10 2.26
C PHE A 132 -23.73 11.26 3.25
N ASP A 133 -24.04 10.97 4.49
CA ASP A 133 -23.90 11.93 5.58
C ASP A 133 -22.48 11.91 6.15
N ALA A 134 -22.09 13.03 6.76
CA ALA A 134 -20.71 13.22 7.23
C ALA A 134 -20.30 12.23 8.33
N GLU A 135 -21.23 11.84 9.20
CA GLU A 135 -20.95 10.90 10.31
C GLU A 135 -20.76 9.48 9.80
N THR A 136 -21.64 9.00 8.91
CA THR A 136 -21.53 7.67 8.28
C THR A 136 -20.24 7.58 7.47
N TRP A 137 -19.89 8.63 6.71
CA TRP A 137 -18.65 8.65 5.95
C TRP A 137 -17.43 8.60 6.87
N ARG A 138 -17.40 9.44 7.91
CA ARG A 138 -16.30 9.49 8.87
C ARG A 138 -16.07 8.13 9.52
N THR A 139 -17.08 7.57 10.14
CA THR A 139 -16.96 6.32 10.93
C THR A 139 -16.76 5.08 10.06
N THR A 140 -17.20 5.09 8.81
CA THR A 140 -17.06 3.95 7.91
C THR A 140 -15.79 4.02 7.06
N VAL A 141 -15.40 5.20 6.61
CA VAL A 141 -14.30 5.38 5.65
C VAL A 141 -13.13 6.14 6.24
N GLU A 142 -13.31 7.41 6.67
CA GLU A 142 -12.18 8.27 7.08
C GLU A 142 -11.35 7.64 8.19
N ASP A 143 -12.01 7.10 9.22
CA ASP A 143 -11.36 6.55 10.42
C ASP A 143 -10.66 5.19 10.15
N HIS A 144 -10.84 4.60 8.96
CA HIS A 144 -10.29 3.29 8.61
C HIS A 144 -9.51 3.25 7.30
N PHE A 145 -9.44 4.38 6.59
CA PHE A 145 -8.72 4.44 5.31
C PHE A 145 -7.21 4.32 5.53
N ILE A 146 -6.57 3.40 4.84
CA ILE A 146 -5.13 3.13 4.99
C ILE A 146 -4.35 4.13 4.13
N VAL A 147 -3.44 4.88 4.74
CA VAL A 147 -2.57 5.84 4.06
C VAL A 147 -1.11 5.49 4.34
N MET A 148 -0.41 5.09 3.28
CA MET A 148 0.97 4.61 3.33
C MET A 148 1.86 5.49 2.46
N PRO A 149 2.35 6.65 2.95
CA PRO A 149 3.35 7.44 2.23
C PRO A 149 4.64 6.64 2.05
N GLN A 150 5.13 6.59 0.81
CA GLN A 150 6.33 5.86 0.43
C GLN A 150 7.53 6.78 0.48
N VAL A 151 8.47 6.49 1.37
CA VAL A 151 9.74 7.21 1.48
C VAL A 151 10.71 6.59 0.49
N GLU A 152 11.04 7.35 -0.55
CA GLU A 152 11.85 6.86 -1.68
C GLU A 152 12.75 7.94 -2.30
N THR A 153 12.71 9.17 -1.76
CA THR A 153 13.61 10.27 -2.16
C THR A 153 14.43 10.77 -0.96
N ARG A 154 15.52 11.51 -1.23
CA ARG A 154 16.31 12.14 -0.16
C ARG A 154 15.47 13.11 0.66
N LEU A 155 14.65 13.91 -0.02
CA LEU A 155 13.78 14.89 0.66
C LEU A 155 12.74 14.21 1.53
N ALA A 156 12.11 13.13 1.05
CA ALA A 156 11.19 12.32 1.86
C ALA A 156 11.90 11.72 3.08
N LEU A 157 13.13 11.23 2.92
CA LEU A 157 13.94 10.71 4.03
C LEU A 157 14.27 11.80 5.06
N GLU A 158 14.57 13.02 4.62
CA GLU A 158 14.80 14.18 5.49
C GLU A 158 13.54 14.54 6.29
N ASN A 159 12.39 14.56 5.65
CA ASN A 159 11.09 14.93 6.22
C ASN A 159 10.32 13.74 6.84
N ALA A 160 10.93 12.56 6.91
CA ALA A 160 10.23 11.33 7.32
C ALA A 160 9.53 11.45 8.69
N ALA A 161 10.10 12.21 9.63
CA ALA A 161 9.50 12.41 10.94
C ALA A 161 8.19 13.22 10.90
N GLU A 162 8.12 14.22 10.04
CA GLU A 162 6.92 15.04 9.84
C GLU A 162 5.86 14.25 9.07
N ILE A 163 6.27 13.52 8.03
CA ILE A 163 5.42 12.62 7.25
C ILE A 163 4.81 11.55 8.16
N ALA A 164 5.61 10.93 9.03
CA ALA A 164 5.13 9.89 9.95
C ALA A 164 4.11 10.42 10.96
N ARG A 165 4.33 11.65 11.47
CA ARG A 165 3.42 12.28 12.46
C ARG A 165 2.19 12.91 11.85
N HIS A 166 2.12 13.00 10.53
CA HIS A 166 0.95 13.58 9.87
C HIS A 166 -0.32 12.80 10.23
N GLU A 167 -1.42 13.52 10.48
CA GLU A 167 -2.66 12.96 11.06
C GLU A 167 -3.32 11.84 10.25
N ILE A 168 -3.06 11.79 8.93
CA ILE A 168 -3.61 10.73 8.08
C ILE A 168 -2.64 9.56 7.84
N THR A 169 -1.37 9.70 8.19
CA THR A 169 -0.39 8.62 8.01
C THR A 169 -0.75 7.44 8.92
N THR A 170 -1.00 6.29 8.33
CA THR A 170 -1.29 5.06 9.08
C THR A 170 -0.07 4.14 9.18
N CYS A 171 0.82 4.19 8.20
CA CYS A 171 2.01 3.36 8.09
C CYS A 171 3.05 4.10 7.23
N LEU A 172 4.35 4.02 7.56
CA LEU A 172 5.41 4.45 6.65
C LEU A 172 5.76 3.32 5.69
N ALA A 173 5.71 3.60 4.39
CA ALA A 173 6.18 2.66 3.38
C ALA A 173 7.60 3.04 2.92
N VAL A 174 8.37 2.04 2.49
CA VAL A 174 9.68 2.26 1.88
C VAL A 174 9.65 1.83 0.42
N GLY A 175 10.08 2.72 -0.49
CA GLY A 175 10.39 2.39 -1.89
C GLY A 175 11.88 2.05 -2.04
N PRO A 176 12.27 0.78 -1.83
CA PRO A 176 13.69 0.46 -1.63
C PRO A 176 14.53 0.66 -2.89
N TYR A 177 13.97 0.44 -4.09
CA TYR A 177 14.72 0.63 -5.33
C TYR A 177 14.98 2.10 -5.60
N ASP A 178 13.94 2.95 -5.53
CA ASP A 178 14.04 4.38 -5.80
C ASP A 178 14.88 5.06 -4.73
N LEU A 179 14.69 4.71 -3.45
CA LEU A 179 15.52 5.21 -2.36
C LEU A 179 16.99 4.84 -2.56
N SER A 180 17.30 3.62 -2.99
CA SER A 180 18.68 3.21 -3.25
C SER A 180 19.31 3.98 -4.41
N ALA A 181 18.53 4.27 -5.46
CA ALA A 181 18.97 5.09 -6.59
C ALA A 181 19.26 6.53 -6.15
N GLU A 182 18.35 7.13 -5.37
CA GLU A 182 18.52 8.47 -4.78
C GLU A 182 19.75 8.57 -3.87
N LEU A 183 20.08 7.49 -3.15
CA LEU A 183 21.26 7.42 -2.31
C LEU A 183 22.55 7.13 -3.08
N GLY A 184 22.48 6.92 -4.42
CA GLY A 184 23.62 6.65 -5.29
C GLY A 184 24.13 5.20 -5.22
N VAL A 185 23.31 4.27 -4.74
CA VAL A 185 23.62 2.84 -4.58
C VAL A 185 22.53 1.95 -5.18
N CYS A 186 22.05 2.31 -6.37
CA CYS A 186 20.90 1.70 -7.03
C CYS A 186 20.95 0.17 -7.00
N GLY A 187 19.93 -0.44 -6.37
CA GLY A 187 19.80 -1.89 -6.24
C GLY A 187 20.66 -2.54 -5.13
N GLU A 188 21.57 -1.80 -4.50
CA GLU A 188 22.45 -2.32 -3.45
C GLU A 188 21.79 -2.24 -2.06
N MET A 189 20.79 -3.10 -1.83
CA MET A 189 19.96 -3.06 -0.62
C MET A 189 20.71 -3.24 0.72
N ARG A 190 21.95 -3.78 0.67
CA ARG A 190 22.79 -4.01 1.85
C ARG A 190 23.94 -3.03 1.96
N SER A 191 23.99 -2.00 1.11
CA SER A 191 25.00 -0.95 1.19
C SER A 191 24.87 -0.12 2.47
N PRO A 192 25.96 0.48 2.98
CA PRO A 192 25.88 1.34 4.15
C PRO A 192 24.85 2.48 4.03
N PRO A 193 24.76 3.24 2.90
CA PRO A 193 23.73 4.27 2.76
C PRO A 193 22.30 3.76 2.94
N MET A 194 21.98 2.57 2.36
CA MET A 194 20.65 1.98 2.51
C MET A 194 20.40 1.50 3.95
N THR A 195 21.34 0.83 4.56
CA THR A 195 21.18 0.33 5.95
C THR A 195 21.02 1.47 6.94
N ASP A 196 21.73 2.58 6.76
CA ASP A 196 21.61 3.79 7.59
C ASP A 196 20.26 4.48 7.39
N ALA A 197 19.79 4.59 6.14
CA ALA A 197 18.48 5.13 5.82
C ALA A 197 17.34 4.29 6.46
N LEU A 198 17.40 2.97 6.32
CA LEU A 198 16.41 2.08 6.92
C LEU A 198 16.44 2.14 8.46
N ALA A 199 17.61 2.22 9.07
CA ALA A 199 17.74 2.40 10.51
C ALA A 199 17.17 3.75 10.99
N ARG A 200 17.36 4.82 10.21
CA ARG A 200 16.75 6.13 10.47
C ARG A 200 15.22 6.04 10.38
N LEU A 201 14.67 5.46 9.32
CA LEU A 201 13.24 5.30 9.13
C LEU A 201 12.61 4.45 10.25
N LYS A 202 13.30 3.40 10.68
CA LYS A 202 12.84 2.58 11.81
C LYS A 202 12.71 3.40 13.09
N ARG A 203 13.71 4.22 13.44
CA ARG A 203 13.62 5.11 14.61
C ARG A 203 12.45 6.10 14.49
N VAL A 204 12.31 6.74 13.33
CA VAL A 204 11.21 7.67 13.07
C VAL A 204 9.85 7.00 13.24
N SER A 205 9.71 5.80 12.70
CA SER A 205 8.49 4.98 12.80
C SER A 205 8.17 4.65 14.27
N ASP A 206 9.16 4.19 15.03
CA ASP A 206 8.99 3.85 16.45
C ASP A 206 8.61 5.09 17.28
N GLU A 207 9.27 6.22 17.07
CA GLU A 207 8.98 7.49 17.74
C GLU A 207 7.58 8.03 17.41
N ALA A 208 7.11 7.83 16.18
CA ALA A 208 5.78 8.23 15.75
C ALA A 208 4.68 7.20 16.13
N GLY A 209 5.07 6.02 16.62
CA GLY A 209 4.14 4.92 16.88
C GLY A 209 3.45 4.39 15.62
N LYS A 210 4.11 4.48 14.47
CA LYS A 210 3.56 4.04 13.18
C LYS A 210 4.26 2.77 12.72
N PRO A 211 3.53 1.76 12.22
CA PRO A 211 4.15 0.59 11.61
C PRO A 211 4.89 0.97 10.32
N MET A 212 5.79 0.09 9.88
CA MET A 212 6.49 0.22 8.61
C MET A 212 6.12 -0.91 7.65
N TRP A 213 6.02 -0.54 6.36
CA TRP A 213 5.83 -1.46 5.25
C TRP A 213 7.09 -1.57 4.39
N MET A 214 7.35 -2.79 3.91
CA MET A 214 8.50 -3.09 3.04
C MET A 214 8.11 -4.06 1.94
N ILE A 215 8.68 -3.88 0.75
CA ILE A 215 8.57 -4.83 -0.36
C ILE A 215 9.91 -5.54 -0.60
N GLY A 216 9.84 -6.84 -0.91
CA GLY A 216 10.99 -7.63 -1.35
C GLY A 216 10.63 -9.06 -1.70
N PRO A 217 11.39 -9.71 -2.61
CA PRO A 217 11.03 -11.02 -3.16
C PRO A 217 11.20 -12.20 -2.18
N LYS A 218 11.86 -11.96 -1.04
CA LYS A 218 12.15 -12.98 -0.04
C LYS A 218 11.49 -12.62 1.29
N GLY A 219 10.22 -12.97 1.43
CA GLY A 219 9.42 -12.64 2.60
C GLY A 219 10.01 -13.19 3.91
N ASP A 220 10.64 -14.37 3.89
CA ASP A 220 11.30 -14.96 5.05
C ASP A 220 12.53 -14.15 5.51
N GLU A 221 13.33 -13.59 4.58
CA GLU A 221 14.43 -12.68 4.92
C GLU A 221 13.89 -11.38 5.54
N LEU A 222 12.81 -10.82 4.98
CA LEU A 222 12.16 -9.63 5.55
C LEU A 222 11.67 -9.89 6.98
N VAL A 223 10.99 -11.00 7.22
CA VAL A 223 10.50 -11.36 8.55
C VAL A 223 11.65 -11.56 9.55
N ARG A 224 12.75 -12.23 9.14
CA ARG A 224 13.95 -12.37 9.96
C ARG A 224 14.64 -11.02 10.27
N ALA A 225 14.55 -10.07 9.34
CA ALA A 225 15.04 -8.71 9.54
C ALA A 225 14.11 -7.83 10.41
N GLY A 226 13.00 -8.38 10.89
CA GLY A 226 12.08 -7.70 11.80
C GLY A 226 10.88 -7.03 11.14
N TRP A 227 10.76 -7.10 9.81
CA TRP A 227 9.59 -6.55 9.12
C TRP A 227 8.34 -7.41 9.39
N ARG A 228 7.19 -6.76 9.57
CA ARG A 228 5.92 -7.43 9.87
C ARG A 228 4.83 -7.12 8.86
N PHE A 229 4.81 -5.93 8.28
CA PHE A 229 3.91 -5.55 7.21
C PHE A 229 4.69 -5.57 5.90
N ILE A 230 4.55 -6.64 5.12
CA ILE A 230 5.43 -6.94 3.98
C ILE A 230 4.66 -7.19 2.70
N CYS A 231 5.27 -6.81 1.58
CA CYS A 231 4.86 -7.21 0.24
C CYS A 231 5.91 -8.15 -0.34
N ILE A 232 5.49 -9.32 -0.81
CA ILE A 232 6.41 -10.37 -1.31
C ILE A 232 6.66 -10.31 -2.81
N GLY A 233 6.21 -9.25 -3.46
CA GLY A 233 6.45 -8.99 -4.87
C GLY A 233 5.18 -8.97 -5.72
N GLU A 234 5.36 -9.19 -7.00
CA GLU A 234 4.34 -9.09 -8.03
C GLU A 234 3.83 -10.46 -8.45
N PRO A 235 2.57 -10.58 -8.90
CA PRO A 235 2.00 -11.84 -9.40
C PRO A 235 2.86 -12.49 -10.49
N THR A 236 3.40 -11.69 -11.43
CA THR A 236 4.25 -12.16 -12.53
C THR A 236 5.55 -12.80 -12.04
N TRP A 237 6.22 -12.19 -11.07
CA TRP A 237 7.46 -12.74 -10.50
C TRP A 237 7.19 -14.01 -9.69
N ILE A 238 6.09 -14.03 -8.94
CA ILE A 238 5.68 -15.19 -8.15
C ILE A 238 5.38 -16.36 -9.09
N LEU A 239 4.61 -16.11 -10.17
CA LEU A 239 4.28 -17.12 -11.17
C LEU A 239 5.53 -17.63 -11.89
N ALA A 240 6.41 -16.73 -12.34
CA ALA A 240 7.65 -17.09 -13.01
C ALA A 240 8.55 -17.98 -12.13
N SER A 241 8.65 -17.64 -10.85
CA SER A 241 9.41 -18.43 -9.87
C SER A 241 8.79 -19.82 -9.66
N ALA A 242 7.46 -19.88 -9.51
CA ALA A 242 6.73 -21.14 -9.35
C ALA A 242 6.86 -22.06 -10.58
N LEU A 243 6.75 -21.48 -11.79
CA LEU A 243 6.92 -22.22 -13.05
C LEU A 243 8.34 -22.77 -13.20
N ARG A 244 9.35 -21.96 -12.89
CA ARG A 244 10.76 -22.41 -12.91
C ARG A 244 10.96 -23.59 -11.97
N LYS A 245 10.55 -23.44 -10.70
CA LYS A 245 10.65 -24.50 -9.70
C LYS A 245 10.01 -25.79 -10.19
N LYS A 246 8.77 -25.75 -10.69
CA LYS A 246 8.06 -26.92 -11.22
C LYS A 246 8.74 -27.55 -12.43
N SER A 247 9.29 -26.73 -13.31
CA SER A 247 10.04 -27.18 -14.48
C SER A 247 11.32 -27.91 -14.09
N ASP A 248 12.08 -27.36 -13.12
CA ASP A 248 13.32 -27.95 -12.63
C ASP A 248 13.06 -29.29 -11.89
N GLU A 249 12.04 -29.33 -11.02
CA GLU A 249 11.58 -30.56 -10.37
C GLU A 249 11.25 -31.64 -11.41
N ALA A 250 10.50 -31.30 -12.46
CA ALA A 250 10.12 -32.27 -13.51
C ALA A 250 11.30 -32.74 -14.35
N ARG A 251 12.36 -31.98 -14.50
CA ARG A 251 13.58 -32.32 -15.23
C ARG A 251 14.64 -33.02 -14.37
N GLY A 252 14.38 -33.19 -13.09
CA GLY A 252 15.35 -33.77 -12.16
C GLY A 252 16.56 -32.89 -11.87
N ALA A 253 16.43 -31.60 -12.12
CA ALA A 253 17.43 -30.57 -11.79
C ALA A 253 17.10 -29.96 -10.42
N GLY A 254 17.29 -30.74 -9.36
CA GLY A 254 17.09 -30.35 -7.98
C GLY A 254 18.32 -30.66 -7.14
#